data_9adf4b1dc49b67bb8de69a0bb2e18a52
#
_entry.id   9adf4b1dc49b67bb8de69a0bb2e18a52
#
_cell.length_a   1.000
_cell.length_b   1.000
_cell.length_c   1.000
_cell.angle_alpha   90.00
_cell.angle_beta   90.00
_cell.angle_gamma   90.00
#
_symmetry.space_group_name_H-M   'P 1'
#
loop_
_entity.id
_entity.type
_entity.pdbx_description
1 polymer ?
#
loop_
_entity_poly.entity_id
_entity_poly.type
_entity_poly.pdbx_seq_one_letter_code
_entity_poly.pdbx_strand_id
1 'polypeptide(L)'
;MLRLIVWWLSLSPLLLVSLSGDVRAQANNNDVFDSYFLDKTMRVDYFHAGGLGTEILGLDQIVSDGVWAGSRTRLVDDLNLGKYLFEVIDRETNGVIYSRGFASIYGEWETIPESREVYRVFHESLRFPWPKKPIQVVLKVRDEQNSFHELWSTVIDPNSRFVNPTDRPPMGDVWPLFTNGESHEKVDLLILGEGYTSEQTEKFHGDARRLVEALFDEEPFNCLLYTS
;
A
#
# COMPACT_ATOMS: atom_id res chain seq x y z
N MET A 1 -76.93 -33.56 -34.64
CA MET A 1 -76.44 -32.60 -33.61
C MET A 1 -74.95 -32.43 -33.83
N LEU A 2 -74.56 -31.31 -34.44
CA LEU A 2 -73.24 -30.97 -34.84
C LEU A 2 -72.63 -30.06 -33.74
N ARG A 3 -71.58 -30.43 -33.01
CA ARG A 3 -70.87 -29.56 -32.06
C ARG A 3 -69.61 -29.01 -32.72
N LEU A 4 -69.62 -27.70 -33.00
CA LEU A 4 -68.44 -26.92 -33.40
C LEU A 4 -67.56 -26.70 -32.20
N ILE A 5 -66.29 -27.11 -32.29
CA ILE A 5 -65.21 -26.76 -31.32
C ILE A 5 -64.43 -25.63 -31.94
N VAL A 6 -64.48 -24.45 -31.29
CA VAL A 6 -63.71 -23.28 -31.66
C VAL A 6 -62.42 -23.30 -30.90
N TRP A 7 -61.29 -23.38 -31.60
CA TRP A 7 -59.97 -23.23 -31.01
C TRP A 7 -59.58 -21.73 -30.96
N TRP A 8 -59.35 -21.24 -29.76
CA TRP A 8 -58.76 -19.92 -29.56
C TRP A 8 -57.24 -20.06 -29.60
N LEU A 9 -56.58 -19.52 -30.61
CA LEU A 9 -55.14 -19.30 -30.66
C LEU A 9 -54.84 -18.03 -29.90
N SER A 10 -54.28 -18.16 -28.70
CA SER A 10 -53.68 -17.04 -27.95
C SER A 10 -52.31 -16.70 -28.51
N LEU A 11 -52.22 -15.58 -29.21
CA LEU A 11 -50.93 -14.96 -29.53
C LEU A 11 -50.36 -14.37 -28.26
N SER A 12 -49.31 -15.00 -27.70
CA SER A 12 -48.48 -14.39 -26.66
C SER A 12 -47.49 -13.42 -27.34
N PRO A 13 -47.39 -12.15 -26.94
CA PRO A 13 -46.33 -11.29 -27.42
C PRO A 13 -45.00 -11.72 -26.78
N LEU A 14 -44.03 -12.09 -27.63
CA LEU A 14 -42.64 -12.33 -27.23
C LEU A 14 -42.03 -11.00 -26.80
N LEU A 15 -41.88 -10.80 -25.49
CA LEU A 15 -41.14 -9.66 -24.93
C LEU A 15 -39.66 -9.91 -25.19
N LEU A 16 -39.10 -9.25 -26.21
CA LEU A 16 -37.65 -9.13 -26.40
C LEU A 16 -37.12 -8.21 -25.31
N VAL A 17 -36.64 -8.79 -24.21
CA VAL A 17 -35.81 -8.08 -23.24
C VAL A 17 -34.42 -7.93 -23.87
N SER A 18 -34.13 -6.75 -24.41
CA SER A 18 -32.78 -6.37 -24.76
C SER A 18 -31.98 -6.21 -23.48
N LEU A 19 -31.17 -7.21 -23.13
CA LEU A 19 -30.10 -7.09 -22.17
C LEU A 19 -29.03 -6.18 -22.78
N SER A 20 -29.20 -4.87 -22.60
CA SER A 20 -28.08 -3.93 -22.69
C SER A 20 -27.17 -4.22 -21.50
N GLY A 21 -26.28 -5.17 -21.65
CA GLY A 21 -25.16 -5.34 -20.75
C GLY A 21 -24.32 -4.07 -20.84
N ASP A 22 -24.36 -3.25 -19.80
CA ASP A 22 -23.34 -2.24 -19.57
C ASP A 22 -21.99 -2.97 -19.52
N VAL A 23 -21.31 -2.96 -20.66
CA VAL A 23 -19.87 -3.22 -20.72
C VAL A 23 -19.24 -2.01 -20.02
N ARG A 24 -19.19 -2.04 -18.69
CA ARG A 24 -18.21 -1.23 -17.97
C ARG A 24 -16.87 -1.70 -18.48
N ALA A 25 -16.26 -0.90 -19.34
CA ALA A 25 -14.86 -1.02 -19.65
C ALA A 25 -14.14 -1.08 -18.31
N GLN A 26 -13.54 -2.22 -17.97
CA GLN A 26 -12.59 -2.29 -16.88
C GLN A 26 -11.48 -1.32 -17.25
N ALA A 27 -11.48 -0.13 -16.64
CA ALA A 27 -10.37 0.79 -16.72
C ALA A 27 -9.13 -0.05 -16.35
N ASN A 28 -8.13 -0.05 -17.22
CA ASN A 28 -6.89 -0.74 -16.96
C ASN A 28 -6.35 -0.14 -15.65
N ASN A 29 -6.07 -0.95 -14.63
CA ASN A 29 -5.68 -0.45 -13.30
C ASN A 29 -4.45 0.47 -13.35
N ASN A 30 -3.60 0.33 -14.38
CA ASN A 30 -2.50 1.25 -14.65
C ASN A 30 -2.99 2.65 -15.03
N ASP A 31 -4.12 2.78 -15.72
CA ASP A 31 -4.70 4.09 -16.08
C ASP A 31 -5.14 4.86 -14.83
N VAL A 32 -5.55 4.16 -13.77
CA VAL A 32 -5.92 4.76 -12.47
C VAL A 32 -4.68 5.29 -11.76
N PHE A 33 -3.59 4.52 -11.70
CA PHE A 33 -2.32 4.97 -11.13
C PHE A 33 -1.84 6.25 -11.84
N ASP A 34 -1.75 6.20 -13.15
CA ASP A 34 -1.25 7.31 -13.98
C ASP A 34 -2.14 8.56 -13.91
N SER A 35 -3.42 8.42 -13.56
CA SER A 35 -4.32 9.56 -13.38
C SER A 35 -4.01 10.38 -12.13
N TYR A 36 -3.59 9.73 -11.04
CA TYR A 36 -3.40 10.37 -9.75
C TYR A 36 -1.94 10.53 -9.33
N PHE A 37 -1.03 9.68 -9.82
CA PHE A 37 0.32 9.54 -9.28
C PHE A 37 1.42 9.68 -10.32
N LEU A 38 2.61 10.00 -9.84
CA LEU A 38 3.88 9.89 -10.55
C LEU A 38 4.58 8.60 -10.10
N ASP A 39 5.49 8.08 -10.94
CA ASP A 39 6.37 6.96 -10.61
C ASP A 39 7.47 7.38 -9.63
N LYS A 40 7.04 7.77 -8.45
CA LYS A 40 7.87 8.33 -7.39
C LYS A 40 7.22 8.05 -6.05
N THR A 41 8.01 7.92 -5.00
CA THR A 41 7.53 7.69 -3.64
C THR A 41 7.47 9.01 -2.86
N MET A 42 6.32 9.32 -2.29
CA MET A 42 6.20 10.31 -1.23
C MET A 42 6.31 9.60 0.12
N ARG A 43 7.20 10.13 0.99
CA ARG A 43 7.33 9.70 2.38
C ARG A 43 6.91 10.83 3.30
N VAL A 44 5.98 10.54 4.18
CA VAL A 44 5.51 11.44 5.23
C VAL A 44 6.03 10.92 6.54
N ASP A 45 7.01 11.63 7.12
CA ASP A 45 7.58 11.29 8.41
C ASP A 45 6.80 12.03 9.51
N TYR A 46 6.53 11.34 10.61
CA TYR A 46 5.77 11.88 11.72
C TYR A 46 6.27 11.33 13.05
N PHE A 47 6.03 12.09 14.11
CA PHE A 47 6.21 11.65 15.47
C PHE A 47 4.91 11.03 15.98
N HIS A 48 5.02 9.83 16.53
CA HIS A 48 3.96 9.11 17.19
C HIS A 48 4.29 9.05 18.68
N ALA A 49 3.57 9.80 19.47
CA ALA A 49 3.85 10.03 20.88
C ALA A 49 2.67 9.59 21.75
N GLY A 50 2.94 9.10 22.94
CA GLY A 50 1.86 8.79 23.86
C GLY A 50 2.29 7.96 25.06
N GLY A 51 1.31 7.46 25.78
CA GLY A 51 1.33 6.66 26.99
C GLY A 51 -0.04 6.69 27.64
N LEU A 52 -0.35 5.82 28.52
CA LEU A 52 -1.58 5.66 29.31
C LEU A 52 -2.83 6.41 28.77
N GLY A 53 -3.42 5.89 27.70
CA GLY A 53 -4.65 6.43 27.11
C GLY A 53 -4.51 7.75 26.36
N THR A 54 -3.27 8.17 26.05
CA THR A 54 -2.97 9.35 25.25
C THR A 54 -2.19 8.91 24.02
N GLU A 55 -2.66 9.30 22.84
CA GLU A 55 -2.01 9.03 21.56
C GLU A 55 -2.05 10.29 20.71
N ILE A 56 -0.89 10.77 20.29
CA ILE A 56 -0.70 12.05 19.60
C ILE A 56 0.22 11.86 18.41
N LEU A 57 -0.15 12.41 17.27
CA LEU A 57 0.69 12.45 16.08
C LEU A 57 1.07 13.88 15.70
N GLY A 58 2.29 14.04 15.24
CA GLY A 58 2.79 15.32 14.74
C GLY A 58 3.59 15.14 13.46
N LEU A 59 3.26 15.91 12.41
CA LEU A 59 4.04 15.91 11.17
C LEU A 59 5.47 16.39 11.44
N ASP A 60 6.46 15.65 10.90
CA ASP A 60 7.86 16.05 10.87
C ASP A 60 8.22 16.62 9.49
N GLN A 61 8.24 15.81 8.46
CA GLN A 61 8.64 16.23 7.12
C GLN A 61 7.94 15.43 6.03
N ILE A 62 7.93 16.00 4.82
CA ILE A 62 7.43 15.35 3.61
C ILE A 62 8.54 15.37 2.57
N VAL A 63 8.98 14.19 2.14
CA VAL A 63 10.17 14.06 1.28
C VAL A 63 9.96 13.05 0.17
N SER A 64 10.83 13.13 -0.85
CA SER A 64 10.96 12.06 -1.83
C SER A 64 11.77 10.89 -1.26
N ASP A 65 11.34 9.68 -1.58
CA ASP A 65 12.01 8.43 -1.21
C ASP A 65 12.33 7.55 -2.45
N GLY A 66 12.56 8.20 -3.59
CA GLY A 66 12.94 7.54 -4.84
C GLY A 66 11.76 7.06 -5.70
N VAL A 67 12.01 6.07 -6.54
CA VAL A 67 11.03 5.48 -7.44
C VAL A 67 9.96 4.72 -6.63
N TRP A 68 8.73 4.67 -7.14
CA TRP A 68 7.68 3.88 -6.53
C TRP A 68 7.88 2.38 -6.76
N ALA A 69 8.16 1.65 -5.69
CA ALA A 69 8.39 0.20 -5.72
C ALA A 69 7.13 -0.63 -5.41
N GLY A 70 6.03 0.00 -4.96
CA GLY A 70 4.80 -0.72 -4.62
C GLY A 70 3.88 -0.97 -5.82
N SER A 71 2.83 -1.76 -5.61
CA SER A 71 1.85 -2.07 -6.65
C SER A 71 1.23 -0.82 -7.28
N ARG A 72 1.09 -0.81 -8.61
CA ARG A 72 0.36 0.20 -9.36
C ARG A 72 -1.10 -0.17 -9.61
N THR A 73 -1.47 -1.42 -9.32
CA THR A 73 -2.81 -1.95 -9.58
C THR A 73 -3.64 -2.18 -8.33
N ARG A 74 -3.00 -2.37 -7.16
CA ARG A 74 -3.65 -2.54 -5.86
C ARG A 74 -3.39 -1.32 -4.99
N LEU A 75 -4.05 -0.21 -5.33
CA LEU A 75 -3.84 1.07 -4.67
C LEU A 75 -4.60 1.20 -3.35
N VAL A 76 -5.80 0.66 -3.28
CA VAL A 76 -6.64 0.69 -2.07
C VAL A 76 -6.58 -0.67 -1.38
N ASP A 77 -6.34 -0.65 -0.08
CA ASP A 77 -6.25 -1.85 0.77
C ASP A 77 -7.65 -2.40 1.04
N ASP A 78 -7.87 -3.64 0.67
CA ASP A 78 -9.12 -4.41 0.91
C ASP A 78 -8.92 -5.56 1.90
N LEU A 79 -7.70 -5.74 2.45
CA LEU A 79 -7.38 -6.83 3.38
C LEU A 79 -7.92 -6.59 4.78
N ASN A 80 -8.17 -5.34 5.14
CA ASN A 80 -8.64 -4.94 6.47
C ASN A 80 -7.76 -5.49 7.62
N LEU A 81 -6.44 -5.44 7.46
CA LEU A 81 -5.46 -5.90 8.44
C LEU A 81 -4.77 -4.72 9.14
N GLY A 82 -4.12 -5.03 10.26
CA GLY A 82 -3.35 -4.05 11.03
C GLY A 82 -4.18 -3.28 12.05
N LYS A 83 -3.47 -2.65 13.00
CA LYS A 83 -4.06 -1.77 14.01
C LYS A 83 -4.38 -0.39 13.45
N TYR A 84 -3.58 0.06 12.51
CA TYR A 84 -3.72 1.35 11.85
C TYR A 84 -4.08 1.18 10.39
N LEU A 85 -4.75 2.20 9.85
CA LEU A 85 -5.03 2.36 8.43
C LEU A 85 -4.72 3.80 8.06
N PHE A 86 -3.95 4.02 6.99
CA PHE A 86 -3.92 5.35 6.41
C PHE A 86 -4.58 5.37 5.04
N GLU A 87 -5.20 6.50 4.75
CA GLU A 87 -5.84 6.79 3.47
C GLU A 87 -5.25 8.05 2.87
N VAL A 88 -5.06 8.03 1.56
CA VAL A 88 -4.74 9.20 0.73
C VAL A 88 -6.00 9.55 -0.05
N ILE A 89 -6.52 10.73 0.18
CA ILE A 89 -7.79 11.21 -0.36
C ILE A 89 -7.51 12.33 -1.35
N ASP A 90 -7.98 12.19 -2.59
CA ASP A 90 -7.93 13.27 -3.57
C ASP A 90 -8.86 14.43 -3.17
N ARG A 91 -8.31 15.65 -3.13
CA ARG A 91 -9.05 16.83 -2.67
C ARG A 91 -10.13 17.32 -3.64
N GLU A 92 -10.03 16.98 -4.91
CA GLU A 92 -11.03 17.38 -5.90
C GLU A 92 -12.28 16.49 -5.85
N THR A 93 -12.06 15.18 -5.71
CA THR A 93 -13.14 14.19 -5.79
C THR A 93 -13.62 13.68 -4.44
N ASN A 94 -12.88 13.93 -3.37
CA ASN A 94 -13.05 13.31 -2.05
C ASN A 94 -12.97 11.77 -2.09
N GLY A 95 -12.40 11.21 -3.14
CA GLY A 95 -12.19 9.76 -3.28
C GLY A 95 -10.91 9.30 -2.63
N VAL A 96 -10.95 8.12 -1.98
CA VAL A 96 -9.73 7.42 -1.53
C VAL A 96 -9.01 6.89 -2.76
N ILE A 97 -7.79 7.38 -3.00
CA ILE A 97 -6.96 6.99 -4.15
C ILE A 97 -5.82 6.04 -3.77
N TYR A 98 -5.49 5.95 -2.48
CA TYR A 98 -4.53 5.00 -1.94
C TYR A 98 -4.84 4.71 -0.47
N SER A 99 -4.63 3.48 -0.01
CA SER A 99 -4.70 3.14 1.40
C SER A 99 -3.85 1.92 1.74
N ARG A 100 -3.39 1.83 3.01
CA ARG A 100 -2.73 0.63 3.57
C ARG A 100 -3.04 0.49 5.05
N GLY A 101 -3.41 -0.74 5.44
CA GLY A 101 -3.40 -1.17 6.82
C GLY A 101 -1.99 -1.53 7.26
N PHE A 102 -1.63 -1.21 8.51
CA PHE A 102 -0.31 -1.49 9.06
C PHE A 102 -0.32 -1.61 10.58
N ALA A 103 0.78 -2.14 11.12
CA ALA A 103 1.12 -2.06 12.53
C ALA A 103 2.33 -1.14 12.71
N SER A 104 2.42 -0.44 13.83
CA SER A 104 3.48 0.51 14.12
C SER A 104 4.29 0.09 15.35
N ILE A 105 5.50 0.64 15.49
CA ILE A 105 6.32 0.42 16.70
C ILE A 105 5.61 0.96 17.94
N TYR A 106 4.97 2.13 17.83
CA TYR A 106 4.15 2.67 18.91
C TYR A 106 3.01 1.71 19.29
N GLY A 107 2.31 1.16 18.29
CA GLY A 107 1.19 0.24 18.49
C GLY A 107 1.60 -1.08 19.15
N GLU A 108 2.85 -1.52 18.98
CA GLU A 108 3.42 -2.65 19.69
C GLU A 108 3.79 -2.25 21.13
N TRP A 109 4.53 -1.15 21.28
CA TRP A 109 4.99 -0.66 22.58
C TRP A 109 3.83 -0.36 23.55
N GLU A 110 2.72 0.20 23.08
CA GLU A 110 1.59 0.53 23.97
C GLU A 110 0.97 -0.71 24.64
N THR A 111 1.23 -1.91 24.13
CA THR A 111 0.73 -3.17 24.71
C THR A 111 1.53 -3.65 25.92
N ILE A 112 2.73 -3.15 26.14
CA ILE A 112 3.58 -3.56 27.26
C ILE A 112 3.35 -2.70 28.52
N PRO A 113 3.67 -3.22 29.73
CA PRO A 113 3.43 -2.50 31.00
C PRO A 113 4.07 -1.10 31.07
N GLU A 114 5.23 -0.90 30.45
CA GLU A 114 5.96 0.36 30.47
C GLU A 114 5.09 1.54 29.94
N SER A 115 4.23 1.30 28.96
CA SER A 115 3.35 2.34 28.37
C SER A 115 2.39 2.98 29.37
N ARG A 116 2.17 2.32 30.53
CA ARG A 116 1.33 2.82 31.62
C ARG A 116 2.08 3.74 32.60
N GLU A 117 3.40 3.73 32.52
CA GLU A 117 4.27 4.43 33.49
C GLU A 117 4.97 5.64 32.85
N VAL A 118 5.29 5.55 31.54
CA VAL A 118 6.07 6.59 30.85
C VAL A 118 5.43 6.99 29.53
N TYR A 119 5.75 8.20 29.07
CA TYR A 119 5.46 8.67 27.73
C TYR A 119 6.67 8.43 26.82
N ARG A 120 6.42 7.92 25.61
CA ARG A 120 7.46 7.75 24.59
C ARG A 120 7.07 8.42 23.28
N VAL A 121 8.08 8.67 22.47
CA VAL A 121 7.95 9.22 21.12
C VAL A 121 8.68 8.29 20.17
N PHE A 122 8.00 7.88 19.11
CA PHE A 122 8.53 7.10 18.02
C PHE A 122 8.51 7.93 16.74
N HIS A 123 9.56 7.81 15.95
CA HIS A 123 9.62 8.41 14.62
C HIS A 123 9.22 7.36 13.60
N GLU A 124 8.11 7.59 12.92
CA GLU A 124 7.48 6.65 11.99
C GLU A 124 7.27 7.32 10.62
N SER A 125 6.94 6.54 9.60
CA SER A 125 6.71 7.09 8.26
C SER A 125 5.63 6.33 7.50
N LEU A 126 4.85 7.08 6.71
CA LEU A 126 3.95 6.56 5.69
C LEU A 126 4.61 6.71 4.32
N ARG A 127 4.43 5.72 3.45
CA ARG A 127 4.90 5.75 2.06
C ARG A 127 3.74 5.44 1.12
N PHE A 128 3.62 6.25 0.07
CA PHE A 128 2.63 6.09 -0.98
C PHE A 128 3.13 6.72 -2.28
N PRO A 129 2.52 6.43 -3.44
CA PRO A 129 2.93 7.02 -4.70
C PRO A 129 2.80 8.55 -4.66
N TRP A 130 3.72 9.28 -5.30
CA TRP A 130 3.73 10.74 -5.32
C TRP A 130 2.50 11.30 -6.02
N PRO A 131 1.62 12.04 -5.33
CA PRO A 131 0.39 12.56 -5.92
C PRO A 131 0.68 13.72 -6.89
N LYS A 132 -0.10 13.80 -7.98
CA LYS A 132 -0.03 14.90 -8.94
C LYS A 132 -0.73 16.17 -8.48
N LYS A 133 -1.68 16.05 -7.54
CA LYS A 133 -2.55 17.11 -7.04
C LYS A 133 -2.58 17.13 -5.52
N PRO A 134 -3.11 18.20 -4.91
CA PRO A 134 -3.29 18.24 -3.47
C PRO A 134 -4.16 17.10 -2.94
N ILE A 135 -3.71 16.50 -1.84
CA ILE A 135 -4.35 15.37 -1.16
C ILE A 135 -4.59 15.67 0.31
N GLN A 136 -5.41 14.85 0.95
CA GLN A 136 -5.47 14.71 2.40
C GLN A 136 -5.00 13.31 2.78
N VAL A 137 -4.06 13.24 3.71
CA VAL A 137 -3.67 11.98 4.36
C VAL A 137 -4.44 11.89 5.66
N VAL A 138 -5.15 10.79 5.86
CA VAL A 138 -5.89 10.48 7.09
C VAL A 138 -5.31 9.21 7.68
N LEU A 139 -4.88 9.27 8.94
CA LEU A 139 -4.45 8.12 9.71
C LEU A 139 -5.54 7.74 10.70
N LYS A 140 -5.90 6.47 10.71
CA LYS A 140 -6.98 5.90 11.52
C LYS A 140 -6.42 4.81 12.43
N VAL A 141 -7.04 4.67 13.59
CA VAL A 141 -6.76 3.58 14.55
C VAL A 141 -7.98 2.67 14.68
N ARG A 142 -7.74 1.39 14.85
CA ARG A 142 -8.78 0.37 15.04
C ARG A 142 -9.16 0.28 16.51
N ASP A 143 -10.46 0.33 16.80
CA ASP A 143 -11.00 0.13 18.12
C ASP A 143 -11.26 -1.36 18.46
N GLU A 144 -11.75 -1.61 19.67
CA GLU A 144 -12.09 -2.95 20.15
C GLU A 144 -13.27 -3.60 19.39
N GLN A 145 -14.09 -2.81 18.70
CA GLN A 145 -15.18 -3.26 17.84
C GLN A 145 -14.74 -3.54 16.41
N ASN A 146 -13.43 -3.48 16.14
CA ASN A 146 -12.81 -3.61 14.80
C ASN A 146 -13.23 -2.51 13.80
N SER A 147 -13.61 -1.34 14.30
CA SER A 147 -13.92 -0.16 13.49
C SER A 147 -12.75 0.81 13.47
N PHE A 148 -12.51 1.46 12.32
CA PHE A 148 -11.48 2.48 12.21
C PHE A 148 -12.01 3.88 12.51
N HIS A 149 -11.30 4.61 13.37
CA HIS A 149 -11.59 6.00 13.72
C HIS A 149 -10.41 6.89 13.33
N GLU A 150 -10.69 8.09 12.83
CA GLU A 150 -9.65 9.07 12.53
C GLU A 150 -8.88 9.43 13.79
N LEU A 151 -7.56 9.29 13.73
CA LEU A 151 -6.64 9.67 14.78
C LEU A 151 -5.95 10.99 14.44
N TRP A 152 -5.62 11.19 13.17
CA TRP A 152 -4.89 12.34 12.69
C TRP A 152 -5.11 12.54 11.20
N SER A 153 -5.08 13.80 10.73
CA SER A 153 -5.05 14.10 9.30
C SER A 153 -4.24 15.34 8.97
N THR A 154 -3.75 15.38 7.73
CA THR A 154 -3.04 16.54 7.18
C THR A 154 -3.33 16.70 5.70
N VAL A 155 -3.31 17.95 5.22
CA VAL A 155 -3.42 18.29 3.80
C VAL A 155 -2.02 18.51 3.23
N ILE A 156 -1.73 17.90 2.11
CA ILE A 156 -0.45 17.99 1.42
C ILE A 156 -0.67 18.50 0.00
N ASP A 157 -0.06 19.64 -0.32
CA ASP A 157 0.13 20.08 -1.70
C ASP A 157 1.54 19.64 -2.14
N PRO A 158 1.68 18.73 -3.14
CA PRO A 158 2.99 18.24 -3.58
C PRO A 158 3.90 19.34 -4.15
N ASN A 159 3.35 20.50 -4.51
CA ASN A 159 4.09 21.66 -5.01
C ASN A 159 4.44 22.67 -3.92
N SER A 160 4.06 22.39 -2.67
CA SER A 160 4.38 23.27 -1.55
C SER A 160 5.88 23.30 -1.27
N ARG A 161 6.39 24.49 -0.85
CA ARG A 161 7.78 24.63 -0.38
C ARG A 161 8.14 23.78 0.84
N PHE A 162 7.13 23.25 1.54
CA PHE A 162 7.31 22.37 2.71
C PHE A 162 7.42 20.89 2.31
N VAL A 163 7.31 20.57 1.03
CA VAL A 163 7.52 19.26 0.46
C VAL A 163 8.87 19.25 -0.26
N ASN A 164 9.77 18.38 0.16
CA ASN A 164 11.08 18.25 -0.48
C ASN A 164 11.02 17.19 -1.59
N PRO A 165 10.98 17.57 -2.87
CA PRO A 165 10.91 16.62 -3.97
C PRO A 165 12.27 16.04 -4.38
N THR A 166 13.37 16.45 -3.73
CA THR A 166 14.71 16.00 -4.09
C THR A 166 14.94 14.57 -3.65
N ASP A 167 15.32 13.72 -4.59
CA ASP A 167 15.68 12.35 -4.29
C ASP A 167 16.95 12.30 -3.45
N ARG A 168 16.95 11.44 -2.44
CA ARG A 168 18.12 11.22 -1.59
C ARG A 168 19.04 10.22 -2.28
N PRO A 169 20.36 10.40 -2.21
CA PRO A 169 21.29 9.38 -2.65
C PRO A 169 21.10 8.10 -1.82
N PRO A 170 21.36 6.92 -2.35
CA PRO A 170 21.34 5.69 -1.60
C PRO A 170 22.30 5.78 -0.41
N MET A 171 21.93 5.20 0.72
CA MET A 171 22.74 5.24 1.96
C MET A 171 23.95 4.30 1.92
N GLY A 172 24.12 3.53 0.86
CA GLY A 172 25.22 2.60 0.67
C GLY A 172 25.23 1.99 -0.72
N ASP A 173 26.20 1.13 -0.97
CA ASP A 173 26.28 0.40 -2.21
C ASP A 173 25.20 -0.69 -2.27
N VAL A 174 24.42 -0.70 -3.33
CA VAL A 174 23.43 -1.73 -3.61
C VAL A 174 23.97 -2.66 -4.68
N TRP A 175 24.08 -3.94 -4.33
CA TRP A 175 24.50 -4.98 -5.24
C TRP A 175 23.32 -5.89 -5.61
N PRO A 176 22.88 -5.91 -6.89
CA PRO A 176 21.79 -6.76 -7.31
C PRO A 176 22.27 -8.22 -7.38
N LEU A 177 21.74 -9.07 -6.50
CA LEU A 177 22.03 -10.50 -6.48
C LEU A 177 21.29 -11.22 -7.60
N PHE A 178 20.02 -10.86 -7.78
CA PHE A 178 19.10 -11.47 -8.73
C PHE A 178 18.02 -10.46 -9.10
N THR A 179 17.66 -10.38 -10.38
CA THR A 179 16.60 -9.49 -10.87
C THR A 179 15.71 -10.28 -11.83
N ASN A 180 14.41 -10.28 -11.57
CA ASN A 180 13.42 -11.02 -12.34
C ASN A 180 12.19 -10.18 -12.73
N GLY A 181 12.28 -8.88 -12.70
CA GLY A 181 11.23 -7.95 -13.09
C GLY A 181 11.33 -6.61 -12.36
N GLU A 182 10.32 -5.76 -12.57
CA GLU A 182 10.25 -4.45 -11.95
C GLU A 182 9.71 -4.53 -10.53
N SER A 183 10.19 -3.67 -9.62
CA SER A 183 9.80 -3.68 -8.19
C SER A 183 8.29 -3.50 -7.97
N HIS A 184 7.59 -2.81 -8.87
CA HIS A 184 6.14 -2.64 -8.77
C HIS A 184 5.32 -3.88 -9.16
N GLU A 185 5.96 -4.89 -9.75
CA GLU A 185 5.35 -6.17 -10.15
C GLU A 185 5.85 -7.34 -9.32
N LYS A 186 6.98 -7.18 -8.63
CA LYS A 186 7.68 -8.25 -7.90
C LYS A 186 7.88 -7.87 -6.44
N VAL A 187 8.24 -8.85 -5.65
CA VAL A 187 8.64 -8.64 -4.25
C VAL A 187 10.14 -8.45 -4.19
N ASP A 188 10.57 -7.34 -3.61
CA ASP A 188 11.98 -7.08 -3.35
C ASP A 188 12.43 -7.76 -2.06
N LEU A 189 13.54 -8.50 -2.13
CA LEU A 189 14.22 -9.08 -0.97
C LEU A 189 15.51 -8.32 -0.71
N LEU A 190 15.56 -7.57 0.38
CA LEU A 190 16.76 -6.85 0.82
C LEU A 190 17.56 -7.70 1.82
N ILE A 191 18.84 -7.91 1.53
CA ILE A 191 19.76 -8.61 2.42
C ILE A 191 20.76 -7.59 2.99
N LEU A 192 20.77 -7.45 4.29
CA LEU A 192 21.70 -6.58 5.02
C LEU A 192 22.81 -7.41 5.66
N GLY A 193 24.06 -7.05 5.38
CA GLY A 193 25.22 -7.68 5.99
C GLY A 193 25.46 -7.13 7.41
N GLU A 194 25.63 -8.03 8.39
CA GLU A 194 26.07 -7.69 9.73
C GLU A 194 27.34 -8.47 10.06
N GLY A 195 28.31 -7.82 10.71
CA GLY A 195 29.55 -8.45 11.12
C GLY A 195 30.61 -8.63 10.02
N TYR A 196 30.38 -8.07 8.83
CA TYR A 196 31.39 -8.02 7.76
C TYR A 196 32.16 -6.69 7.79
N THR A 197 33.46 -6.75 7.50
CA THR A 197 34.26 -5.54 7.24
C THR A 197 34.19 -5.16 5.77
N SER A 198 34.60 -3.93 5.42
CA SER A 198 34.67 -3.49 4.02
C SER A 198 35.58 -4.37 3.14
N GLU A 199 36.60 -5.02 3.73
CA GLU A 199 37.48 -5.97 3.03
C GLU A 199 36.81 -7.33 2.78
N GLN A 200 35.68 -7.61 3.43
CA GLN A 200 34.94 -8.86 3.34
C GLN A 200 33.71 -8.79 2.43
N THR A 201 33.59 -7.77 1.60
CA THR A 201 32.46 -7.58 0.66
C THR A 201 32.24 -8.80 -0.23
N GLU A 202 33.30 -9.38 -0.80
CA GLU A 202 33.21 -10.58 -1.63
C GLU A 202 32.73 -11.81 -0.84
N LYS A 203 33.14 -11.91 0.42
CA LYS A 203 32.64 -12.96 1.33
C LYS A 203 31.14 -12.77 1.58
N PHE A 204 30.69 -11.54 1.87
CA PHE A 204 29.27 -11.21 2.05
C PHE A 204 28.46 -11.58 0.81
N HIS A 205 28.91 -11.21 -0.39
CA HIS A 205 28.25 -11.56 -1.64
C HIS A 205 28.13 -13.08 -1.84
N GLY A 206 29.18 -13.83 -1.53
CA GLY A 206 29.16 -15.29 -1.60
C GLY A 206 28.17 -15.92 -0.61
N ASP A 207 28.17 -15.45 0.63
CA ASP A 207 27.27 -15.92 1.69
C ASP A 207 25.81 -15.57 1.37
N ALA A 208 25.53 -14.34 0.90
CA ALA A 208 24.19 -13.90 0.48
C ALA A 208 23.66 -14.77 -0.66
N ARG A 209 24.48 -15.04 -1.70
CA ARG A 209 24.09 -15.90 -2.83
C ARG A 209 23.71 -17.30 -2.34
N ARG A 210 24.58 -17.92 -1.54
CA ARG A 210 24.34 -19.27 -0.98
C ARG A 210 23.05 -19.34 -0.16
N LEU A 211 22.75 -18.30 0.63
CA LEU A 211 21.53 -18.25 1.44
C LEU A 211 20.28 -18.08 0.59
N VAL A 212 20.34 -17.25 -0.46
CA VAL A 212 19.21 -17.04 -1.37
C VAL A 212 18.94 -18.30 -2.21
N GLU A 213 19.98 -18.95 -2.71
CA GLU A 213 19.85 -20.24 -3.40
C GLU A 213 19.19 -21.29 -2.49
N ALA A 214 19.63 -21.42 -1.24
CA ALA A 214 19.01 -22.32 -0.28
C ALA A 214 17.55 -21.97 0.03
N LEU A 215 17.20 -20.66 0.13
CA LEU A 215 15.84 -20.22 0.35
C LEU A 215 14.92 -20.64 -0.82
N PHE A 216 15.38 -20.44 -2.05
CA PHE A 216 14.58 -20.76 -3.23
C PHE A 216 14.59 -22.24 -3.63
N ASP A 217 15.42 -23.06 -3.01
CA ASP A 217 15.33 -24.53 -3.13
C ASP A 217 14.23 -25.14 -2.23
N GLU A 218 13.75 -24.37 -1.23
CA GLU A 218 12.74 -24.82 -0.26
C GLU A 218 11.30 -24.41 -0.65
N GLU A 219 10.31 -25.28 -0.38
CA GLU A 219 8.89 -24.94 -0.50
C GLU A 219 8.43 -24.04 0.68
N PRO A 220 7.58 -23.04 0.43
CA PRO A 220 6.93 -22.66 -0.83
C PRO A 220 7.72 -21.64 -1.68
N PHE A 221 8.94 -21.29 -1.28
CA PHE A 221 9.71 -20.20 -1.90
C PHE A 221 10.20 -20.52 -3.32
N ASN A 222 10.40 -21.80 -3.64
CA ASN A 222 10.81 -22.24 -4.96
C ASN A 222 9.82 -21.86 -6.08
N CYS A 223 8.53 -21.74 -5.77
CA CYS A 223 7.53 -21.32 -6.74
C CYS A 223 7.50 -19.79 -6.97
N LEU A 224 8.03 -18.98 -6.06
CA LEU A 224 8.01 -17.52 -6.18
C LEU A 224 8.90 -16.99 -7.31
N LEU A 225 9.89 -17.76 -7.74
CA LEU A 225 10.74 -17.41 -8.89
C LEU A 225 9.98 -17.43 -10.23
N TYR A 226 8.89 -18.21 -10.32
CA TYR A 226 8.18 -18.50 -11.56
C TYR A 226 6.76 -17.96 -11.62
N THR A 227 6.17 -17.56 -10.49
CA THR A 227 4.73 -17.22 -10.38
C THR A 227 4.45 -15.73 -10.33
N SER A 228 5.33 -14.92 -10.79
CA SER A 228 5.11 -13.47 -10.79
C SER A 228 5.14 -12.89 -12.17
#